data_8e0192cae52a9026b70e2832f81fe72d
#
_entry.id   8e0192cae52a9026b70e2832f81fe72d
#
_cell.length_a   1.000
_cell.length_b   1.000
_cell.length_c   1.000
_cell.angle_alpha   90.00
_cell.angle_beta   90.00
_cell.angle_gamma   90.00
#
_symmetry.space_group_name_H-M   'P 1'
#
loop_
_entity.id
_entity.type
_entity.pdbx_description
1 polymer ?
#
loop_
_entity_poly.entity_id
_entity_poly.type
_entity_poly.pdbx_seq_one_letter_code
_entity_poly.pdbx_strand_id
1 'polypeptide(L)'
;QSEFRKLIQPLIRTGHNVQDFRGGFRTVAPNLSIDPIELRKEYLRKMVKEYPIITLKQFMRLAGTPFKPEEIKSVLNSFEEDGTLIKGFLIEDLHEVCWGRKELLDEAKDIRPIRDFVLPPSDPISPYFADVLKEKFGFGSAYLVFKNAEPVAAFKANTRNKIIEVKDYEGSEKGWRIVKEFAWEHQMPLQTELRIGGK
;
A
#
# COMPACT_ATOMS: atom_id res chain seq x y z
N GLN A 1 -17.39 12.27 -14.71
CA GLN A 1 -16.10 11.99 -14.01
C GLN A 1 -15.67 10.53 -14.10
N SER A 2 -16.59 9.53 -14.17
CA SER A 2 -16.21 8.10 -14.20
C SER A 2 -15.63 7.64 -15.53
N GLU A 3 -16.13 8.14 -16.66
CA GLU A 3 -15.64 7.76 -18.00
C GLU A 3 -14.25 8.32 -18.29
N PHE A 4 -14.00 9.57 -17.92
CA PHE A 4 -12.69 10.18 -18.04
C PHE A 4 -11.61 9.41 -17.26
N ARG A 5 -11.93 8.96 -16.04
CA ARG A 5 -11.02 8.13 -15.25
C ARG A 5 -10.72 6.80 -15.92
N LYS A 6 -11.72 6.15 -16.55
CA LYS A 6 -11.51 4.88 -17.26
C LYS A 6 -10.57 5.02 -18.45
N LEU A 7 -10.59 6.15 -19.14
CA LEU A 7 -9.69 6.44 -20.26
C LEU A 7 -8.28 6.84 -19.84
N ILE A 8 -8.16 7.62 -18.75
CA ILE A 8 -6.86 8.17 -18.33
C ILE A 8 -6.07 7.20 -17.44
N GLN A 9 -6.72 6.38 -16.63
CA GLN A 9 -6.03 5.42 -15.77
C GLN A 9 -5.06 4.48 -16.52
N PRO A 10 -5.42 3.90 -17.67
CA PRO A 10 -4.47 3.12 -18.45
C PRO A 10 -3.27 3.94 -18.93
N LEU A 11 -3.49 5.20 -19.31
CA LEU A 11 -2.43 6.09 -19.78
C LEU A 11 -1.48 6.52 -18.67
N ILE A 12 -1.98 6.70 -17.45
CA ILE A 12 -1.15 6.95 -16.27
C ILE A 12 -0.32 5.70 -15.94
N ARG A 13 -0.95 4.53 -15.94
CA ARG A 13 -0.28 3.26 -15.64
C ARG A 13 0.79 2.88 -16.66
N THR A 14 0.64 3.31 -17.90
CA THR A 14 1.64 3.10 -18.96
C THR A 14 2.68 4.21 -19.05
N GLY A 15 2.60 5.22 -18.19
CA GLY A 15 3.54 6.34 -18.17
C GLY A 15 3.29 7.39 -19.26
N HIS A 16 2.20 7.29 -20.02
CA HIS A 16 1.86 8.28 -21.05
C HIS A 16 1.32 9.59 -20.45
N ASN A 17 0.74 9.52 -19.27
CA ASN A 17 0.28 10.68 -18.54
C ASN A 17 0.77 10.65 -17.09
N VAL A 18 1.18 11.78 -16.59
CA VAL A 18 1.59 11.97 -15.20
C VAL A 18 0.64 12.97 -14.55
N GLN A 19 0.12 12.63 -13.39
CA GLN A 19 -0.65 13.56 -12.58
C GLN A 19 0.32 14.49 -11.84
N ASP A 20 0.17 15.81 -12.01
CA ASP A 20 0.94 16.76 -11.24
C ASP A 20 0.32 16.98 -9.84
N PHE A 21 1.07 17.65 -8.95
CA PHE A 21 0.64 17.94 -7.58
C PHE A 21 -0.61 18.87 -7.49
N ARG A 22 -0.99 19.50 -8.58
CA ARG A 22 -2.17 20.37 -8.66
C ARG A 22 -3.41 19.66 -9.20
N GLY A 23 -3.29 18.33 -9.42
CA GLY A 23 -4.37 17.51 -9.96
C GLY A 23 -4.53 17.61 -11.47
N GLY A 24 -3.61 18.30 -12.16
CA GLY A 24 -3.55 18.32 -13.61
C GLY A 24 -2.92 17.07 -14.19
N PHE A 25 -3.28 16.74 -15.43
CA PHE A 25 -2.65 15.65 -16.17
C PHE A 25 -1.74 16.25 -17.24
N ARG A 26 -0.48 15.82 -17.25
CA ARG A 26 0.46 16.13 -18.32
C ARG A 26 0.66 14.91 -19.19
N THR A 27 0.43 15.04 -20.46
CA THR A 27 0.84 14.02 -21.44
C THR A 27 2.36 14.09 -21.54
N VAL A 28 3.01 13.04 -21.11
CA VAL A 28 4.43 12.82 -21.40
C VAL A 28 4.44 12.14 -22.75
N ALA A 29 4.91 12.84 -23.80
CA ALA A 29 5.13 12.20 -25.08
C ALA A 29 6.16 11.08 -24.85
N PRO A 30 5.78 9.80 -24.94
CA PRO A 30 6.75 8.73 -24.79
C PRO A 30 7.74 8.86 -25.94
N ASN A 31 9.00 8.63 -25.67
CA ASN A 31 9.96 8.39 -26.71
C ASN A 31 9.53 7.05 -27.34
N LEU A 32 8.73 7.14 -28.41
CA LEU A 32 8.01 6.02 -29.04
C LEU A 32 8.92 4.93 -29.64
N SER A 33 10.23 5.00 -29.40
CA SER A 33 11.20 3.98 -29.79
C SER A 33 11.27 2.80 -28.82
N ILE A 34 10.55 2.83 -27.67
CA ILE A 34 10.58 1.74 -26.68
C ILE A 34 9.48 0.73 -27.04
N ASP A 35 9.86 -0.54 -27.18
CA ASP A 35 8.92 -1.64 -27.34
C ASP A 35 7.90 -1.62 -26.17
N PRO A 36 6.59 -1.64 -26.46
CA PRO A 36 5.56 -1.68 -25.44
C PRO A 36 5.73 -2.81 -24.42
N ILE A 37 6.29 -3.95 -24.85
CA ILE A 37 6.57 -5.10 -23.97
C ILE A 37 7.67 -4.73 -22.97
N GLU A 38 8.75 -4.12 -23.43
CA GLU A 38 9.85 -3.70 -22.56
C GLU A 38 9.40 -2.56 -21.61
N LEU A 39 8.57 -1.65 -22.07
CA LEU A 39 7.98 -0.62 -21.22
C LEU A 39 7.14 -1.22 -20.07
N ARG A 40 6.37 -2.27 -20.35
CA ARG A 40 5.59 -3.00 -19.35
C ARG A 40 6.50 -3.70 -18.33
N LYS A 41 7.55 -4.36 -18.82
CA LYS A 41 8.53 -5.00 -17.93
C LYS A 41 9.22 -3.97 -17.04
N GLU A 42 9.61 -2.84 -17.60
CA GLU A 42 10.26 -1.77 -16.82
C GLU A 42 9.33 -1.17 -15.76
N TYR A 43 8.04 -1.01 -16.07
CA TYR A 43 7.04 -0.61 -15.09
C TYR A 43 6.95 -1.61 -13.93
N LEU A 44 6.88 -2.91 -14.23
CA LEU A 44 6.87 -3.96 -13.21
C LEU A 44 8.17 -3.98 -12.39
N ARG A 45 9.32 -3.78 -13.04
CA ARG A 45 10.62 -3.65 -12.34
C ARG A 45 10.63 -2.49 -11.35
N LYS A 46 10.12 -1.33 -11.74
CA LYS A 46 9.99 -0.19 -10.81
C LYS A 46 9.08 -0.51 -9.64
N MET A 47 7.94 -1.13 -9.90
CA MET A 47 7.03 -1.53 -8.82
C MET A 47 7.70 -2.47 -7.82
N VAL A 48 8.44 -3.49 -8.28
CA VAL A 48 9.14 -4.42 -7.40
C VAL A 48 10.11 -3.69 -6.47
N LYS A 49 10.80 -2.65 -6.96
CA LYS A 49 11.74 -1.87 -6.16
C LYS A 49 11.10 -1.04 -5.05
N GLU A 50 9.82 -0.72 -5.19
CA GLU A 50 9.09 0.06 -4.17
C GLU A 50 8.69 -0.80 -2.94
N TYR A 51 8.68 -2.13 -3.09
CA TYR A 51 8.19 -3.02 -2.04
C TYR A 51 9.30 -3.89 -1.47
N PRO A 52 9.47 -3.92 -0.13
CA PRO A 52 10.52 -4.72 0.51
C PRO A 52 10.29 -6.22 0.37
N ILE A 53 9.05 -6.65 0.52
CA ILE A 53 8.59 -8.05 0.38
C ILE A 53 7.25 -8.03 -0.33
N ILE A 54 7.00 -8.98 -1.23
CA ILE A 54 5.73 -9.04 -1.98
C ILE A 54 5.36 -10.50 -2.30
N THR A 55 4.06 -10.84 -2.20
CA THR A 55 3.52 -12.06 -2.76
C THR A 55 3.05 -11.84 -4.20
N LEU A 56 2.91 -12.91 -4.99
CA LEU A 56 2.36 -12.80 -6.34
C LEU A 56 0.95 -12.17 -6.31
N LYS A 57 0.11 -12.59 -5.36
CA LYS A 57 -1.25 -12.08 -5.19
C LYS A 57 -1.28 -10.57 -4.91
N GLN A 58 -0.41 -10.11 -4.02
CA GLN A 58 -0.29 -8.68 -3.70
C GLN A 58 0.22 -7.90 -4.92
N PHE A 59 1.24 -8.41 -5.60
CA PHE A 59 1.79 -7.75 -6.77
C PHE A 59 0.78 -7.64 -7.92
N MET A 60 -0.01 -8.69 -8.17
CA MET A 60 -1.12 -8.63 -9.12
C MET A 60 -2.16 -7.57 -8.75
N ARG A 61 -2.49 -7.45 -7.48
CA ARG A 61 -3.42 -6.42 -6.97
C ARG A 61 -2.88 -5.02 -7.20
N LEU A 62 -1.61 -4.79 -6.93
CA LEU A 62 -0.93 -3.51 -7.08
C LEU A 62 -0.71 -3.13 -8.54
N ALA A 63 -0.22 -4.07 -9.34
CA ALA A 63 -0.01 -3.86 -10.78
C ALA A 63 -1.33 -3.60 -11.51
N GLY A 64 -2.41 -4.21 -11.02
CA GLY A 64 -3.73 -4.11 -11.60
C GLY A 64 -3.82 -4.71 -13.00
N THR A 65 -4.97 -4.63 -13.62
CA THR A 65 -5.13 -4.92 -15.04
C THR A 65 -4.42 -3.82 -15.85
N PRO A 66 -3.57 -4.13 -16.83
CA PRO A 66 -3.70 -5.23 -17.79
C PRO A 66 -2.62 -6.34 -17.68
N PHE A 67 -1.94 -6.50 -16.56
CA PHE A 67 -0.84 -7.46 -16.45
C PHE A 67 -1.35 -8.88 -16.19
N LYS A 68 -0.81 -9.86 -16.91
CA LYS A 68 -1.10 -11.28 -16.68
C LYS A 68 -0.21 -11.83 -15.56
N PRO A 69 -0.67 -12.86 -14.82
CA PRO A 69 0.14 -13.49 -13.77
C PRO A 69 1.51 -13.97 -14.26
N GLU A 70 1.57 -14.50 -15.49
CA GLU A 70 2.79 -15.01 -16.10
C GLU A 70 3.81 -13.90 -16.39
N GLU A 71 3.34 -12.70 -16.81
CA GLU A 71 4.22 -11.54 -17.02
C GLU A 71 4.85 -11.08 -15.70
N ILE A 72 4.03 -10.98 -14.66
CA ILE A 72 4.47 -10.60 -13.31
C ILE A 72 5.47 -11.62 -12.80
N LYS A 73 5.13 -12.91 -12.89
CA LYS A 73 5.99 -14.01 -12.43
C LYS A 73 7.32 -14.05 -13.18
N SER A 74 7.31 -13.79 -14.49
CA SER A 74 8.53 -13.71 -15.31
C SER A 74 9.45 -12.58 -14.81
N VAL A 75 8.91 -11.41 -14.49
CA VAL A 75 9.69 -10.29 -13.95
C VAL A 75 10.24 -10.62 -12.56
N LEU A 76 9.44 -11.20 -11.67
CA LEU A 76 9.90 -11.61 -10.34
C LEU A 76 11.02 -12.66 -10.43
N ASN A 77 10.88 -13.65 -11.30
CA ASN A 77 11.91 -14.65 -11.52
C ASN A 77 13.20 -14.05 -12.10
N SER A 78 13.11 -13.07 -13.01
CA SER A 78 14.30 -12.40 -13.54
C SER A 78 15.11 -11.68 -12.45
N PHE A 79 14.43 -11.10 -11.46
CA PHE A 79 15.07 -10.49 -10.30
C PHE A 79 15.61 -11.52 -9.29
N GLU A 80 15.01 -12.71 -9.23
CA GLU A 80 15.55 -13.83 -8.45
C GLU A 80 16.83 -14.35 -9.09
N GLU A 81 16.85 -14.50 -10.42
CA GLU A 81 18.02 -14.96 -11.18
C GLU A 81 19.21 -14.00 -11.12
N ASP A 82 18.97 -12.68 -11.11
CA ASP A 82 20.02 -11.68 -10.99
C ASP A 82 20.45 -11.40 -9.52
N GLY A 83 19.79 -12.06 -8.56
CA GLY A 83 20.09 -11.96 -7.14
C GLY A 83 19.58 -10.69 -6.44
N THR A 84 18.78 -9.87 -7.13
CA THR A 84 18.15 -8.68 -6.53
C THR A 84 17.06 -9.07 -5.54
N LEU A 85 16.32 -10.13 -5.82
CA LEU A 85 15.29 -10.68 -4.95
C LEU A 85 15.71 -12.08 -4.46
N ILE A 86 15.26 -12.40 -3.28
CA ILE A 86 15.21 -13.77 -2.79
C ILE A 86 13.77 -14.24 -2.71
N LYS A 87 13.56 -15.53 -2.92
CA LYS A 87 12.25 -16.17 -2.89
C LYS A 87 12.16 -17.19 -1.79
N GLY A 88 11.05 -17.16 -1.06
CA GLY A 88 10.83 -18.12 0.03
C GLY A 88 9.63 -17.76 0.89
N PHE A 89 9.52 -18.39 2.04
CA PHE A 89 8.59 -18.05 3.10
C PHE A 89 9.26 -17.01 4.01
N LEU A 90 9.16 -15.74 3.61
CA LEU A 90 9.93 -14.65 4.21
C LEU A 90 9.20 -13.96 5.37
N ILE A 91 7.94 -14.27 5.58
CA ILE A 91 7.10 -13.68 6.64
C ILE A 91 6.61 -14.83 7.51
N GLU A 92 6.83 -14.71 8.82
CA GLU A 92 6.32 -15.65 9.81
C GLU A 92 4.77 -15.72 9.70
N ASP A 93 4.21 -16.92 9.87
CA ASP A 93 2.76 -17.20 9.75
C ASP A 93 2.12 -16.96 8.37
N LEU A 94 2.86 -16.50 7.38
CA LEU A 94 2.38 -16.40 6.01
C LEU A 94 2.80 -17.62 5.19
N HIS A 95 1.88 -18.54 4.93
CA HIS A 95 2.12 -19.77 4.16
C HIS A 95 2.06 -19.55 2.63
N GLU A 96 2.50 -18.36 2.19
CA GLU A 96 2.62 -18.00 0.77
C GLU A 96 4.08 -17.73 0.40
N VAL A 97 4.45 -18.09 -0.81
CA VAL A 97 5.77 -17.76 -1.35
C VAL A 97 5.85 -16.25 -1.58
N CYS A 98 6.90 -15.64 -1.04
CA CYS A 98 7.20 -14.21 -1.17
C CYS A 98 8.49 -14.01 -1.96
N TRP A 99 8.61 -12.84 -2.55
CA TRP A 99 9.85 -12.29 -3.06
C TRP A 99 10.23 -11.08 -2.21
N GLY A 100 11.46 -11.05 -1.71
CA GLY A 100 11.94 -9.96 -0.88
C GLY A 100 13.26 -9.40 -1.40
N ARG A 101 13.51 -8.10 -1.23
CA ARG A 101 14.81 -7.51 -1.56
C ARG A 101 15.85 -7.98 -0.55
N LYS A 102 16.90 -8.63 -1.05
CA LYS A 102 17.95 -9.20 -0.22
C LYS A 102 18.57 -8.18 0.73
N GLU A 103 18.88 -6.98 0.22
CA GLU A 103 19.46 -5.88 1.01
C GLU A 103 18.61 -5.51 2.22
N LEU A 104 17.28 -5.35 2.01
CA LEU A 104 16.36 -4.97 3.08
C LEU A 104 16.13 -6.07 4.11
N LEU A 105 16.23 -7.34 3.71
CA LEU A 105 16.10 -8.46 4.64
C LEU A 105 17.34 -8.57 5.54
N ASP A 106 18.51 -8.21 5.03
CA ASP A 106 19.72 -8.12 5.85
C ASP A 106 19.66 -6.94 6.82
N GLU A 107 19.17 -5.77 6.37
CA GLU A 107 18.92 -4.60 7.23
C GLU A 107 17.84 -4.88 8.29
N ALA A 108 16.81 -5.69 7.97
CA ALA A 108 15.71 -5.99 8.88
C ALA A 108 16.16 -6.74 10.16
N LYS A 109 17.32 -7.38 10.17
CA LYS A 109 17.88 -8.05 11.35
C LYS A 109 18.21 -7.08 12.50
N ASP A 110 18.45 -5.81 12.17
CA ASP A 110 18.82 -4.75 13.10
C ASP A 110 17.71 -3.72 13.35
N ILE A 111 16.49 -3.99 12.90
CA ILE A 111 15.38 -3.04 13.07
C ILE A 111 15.01 -2.91 14.55
N ARG A 112 15.09 -1.67 15.05
CA ARG A 112 14.57 -1.29 16.36
C ARG A 112 13.05 -1.32 16.36
N PRO A 113 12.41 -1.53 17.55
CA PRO A 113 10.96 -1.47 17.66
C PRO A 113 10.41 -0.19 17.03
N ILE A 114 9.48 -0.36 16.12
CA ILE A 114 8.81 0.76 15.43
C ILE A 114 7.87 1.42 16.45
N ARG A 115 7.82 2.76 16.44
CA ARG A 115 6.83 3.51 17.21
C ARG A 115 5.42 3.13 16.76
N ASP A 116 4.46 3.31 17.65
CA ASP A 116 3.05 3.22 17.31
C ASP A 116 2.73 4.23 16.19
N PHE A 117 1.98 3.84 15.18
CA PHE A 117 1.65 4.69 14.04
C PHE A 117 0.29 4.36 13.43
N VAL A 118 -0.20 5.29 12.63
CA VAL A 118 -1.43 5.14 11.84
C VAL A 118 -1.08 5.15 10.36
N LEU A 119 -1.51 4.12 9.65
CA LEU A 119 -1.32 3.96 8.22
C LEU A 119 -2.60 4.41 7.49
N PRO A 120 -2.56 5.49 6.71
CA PRO A 120 -3.73 5.94 5.95
C PRO A 120 -4.02 5.03 4.75
N PRO A 121 -5.28 4.94 4.30
CA PRO A 121 -5.66 4.09 3.16
C PRO A 121 -5.03 4.49 1.83
N SER A 122 -4.53 5.72 1.73
CA SER A 122 -3.81 6.24 0.56
C SER A 122 -2.31 5.92 0.56
N ASP A 123 -1.79 5.37 1.65
CA ASP A 123 -0.38 5.01 1.74
C ASP A 123 -0.06 3.86 0.78
N PRO A 124 1.07 3.90 0.05
CA PRO A 124 1.48 2.84 -0.87
C PRO A 124 1.58 1.45 -0.25
N ILE A 125 1.86 1.33 1.05
CA ILE A 125 1.90 0.04 1.74
C ILE A 125 0.53 -0.45 2.24
N SER A 126 -0.50 0.38 2.27
CA SER A 126 -1.84 -0.03 2.72
C SER A 126 -2.40 -1.27 1.99
N PRO A 127 -2.18 -1.47 0.69
CA PRO A 127 -2.62 -2.69 0.00
C PRO A 127 -2.05 -4.00 0.55
N TYR A 128 -0.89 -3.96 1.22
CA TYR A 128 -0.33 -5.15 1.89
C TYR A 128 -1.24 -5.68 3.00
N PHE A 129 -1.92 -4.77 3.67
CA PHE A 129 -2.76 -5.07 4.83
C PHE A 129 -4.24 -5.22 4.46
N ALA A 130 -4.58 -5.33 3.16
CA ALA A 130 -5.96 -5.40 2.73
C ALA A 130 -6.71 -6.64 3.29
N ASP A 131 -6.01 -7.78 3.39
CA ASP A 131 -6.59 -9.00 3.95
C ASP A 131 -6.74 -8.86 5.48
N VAL A 132 -5.77 -8.30 6.19
CA VAL A 132 -5.86 -7.97 7.63
C VAL A 132 -7.03 -7.00 7.90
N LEU A 133 -7.17 -5.95 7.10
CA LEU A 133 -8.29 -5.02 7.23
C LEU A 133 -9.64 -5.71 7.09
N LYS A 134 -9.76 -6.62 6.13
CA LYS A 134 -11.01 -7.32 5.85
C LYS A 134 -11.32 -8.40 6.90
N GLU A 135 -10.35 -9.24 7.22
CA GLU A 135 -10.55 -10.43 8.05
C GLU A 135 -10.58 -10.09 9.54
N LYS A 136 -9.69 -9.19 9.99
CA LYS A 136 -9.58 -8.83 11.40
C LYS A 136 -10.53 -7.70 11.82
N PHE A 137 -10.77 -6.73 10.92
CA PHE A 137 -11.51 -5.51 11.25
C PHE A 137 -12.78 -5.30 10.41
N GLY A 138 -13.07 -6.16 9.42
CA GLY A 138 -14.28 -6.06 8.61
C GLY A 138 -14.29 -4.90 7.59
N PHE A 139 -13.16 -4.23 7.36
CA PHE A 139 -13.10 -3.07 6.46
C PHE A 139 -12.48 -3.42 5.11
N GLY A 140 -13.07 -2.92 4.01
CA GLY A 140 -12.47 -3.02 2.69
C GLY A 140 -11.40 -1.95 2.43
N SER A 141 -11.53 -0.78 3.10
CA SER A 141 -10.56 0.31 3.06
C SER A 141 -10.74 1.15 4.31
N ALA A 142 -9.67 1.38 5.07
CA ALA A 142 -9.68 2.12 6.32
C ALA A 142 -8.25 2.57 6.69
N TYR A 143 -8.14 3.45 7.66
CA TYR A 143 -6.89 3.69 8.38
C TYR A 143 -6.59 2.48 9.24
N LEU A 144 -5.34 2.05 9.28
CA LEU A 144 -4.90 0.94 10.11
C LEU A 144 -3.97 1.45 11.21
N VAL A 145 -4.22 1.03 12.44
CA VAL A 145 -3.49 1.47 13.62
C VAL A 145 -2.55 0.37 14.07
N PHE A 146 -1.29 0.69 14.15
CA PHE A 146 -0.22 -0.22 14.57
C PHE A 146 0.30 0.13 15.95
N LYS A 147 0.51 -0.91 16.74
CA LYS A 147 1.22 -0.86 18.01
C LYS A 147 2.33 -1.90 18.01
N ASN A 148 3.58 -1.48 18.20
CA ASN A 148 4.74 -2.37 18.12
C ASN A 148 4.75 -3.22 16.83
N ALA A 149 4.45 -2.60 15.67
CA ALA A 149 4.32 -3.25 14.37
C ALA A 149 3.12 -4.22 14.21
N GLU A 150 2.27 -4.39 15.23
CA GLU A 150 1.07 -5.20 15.15
C GLU A 150 -0.18 -4.35 14.85
N PRO A 151 -1.06 -4.76 13.93
CA PRO A 151 -2.31 -4.07 13.66
C PRO A 151 -3.30 -4.31 14.82
N VAL A 152 -3.62 -3.25 15.58
CA VAL A 152 -4.45 -3.31 16.80
C VAL A 152 -5.82 -2.67 16.67
N ALA A 153 -6.02 -1.83 15.65
CA ALA A 153 -7.31 -1.23 15.34
C ALA A 153 -7.36 -0.75 13.89
N ALA A 154 -8.57 -0.49 13.41
CA ALA A 154 -8.81 0.18 12.14
C ALA A 154 -9.98 1.16 12.27
N PHE A 155 -9.97 2.23 11.46
CA PHE A 155 -11.07 3.20 11.47
C PHE A 155 -11.30 3.82 10.09
N LYS A 156 -12.56 4.16 9.83
CA LYS A 156 -12.94 4.99 8.68
C LYS A 156 -13.09 6.42 9.12
N ALA A 157 -12.52 7.33 8.36
CA ALA A 157 -12.64 8.75 8.63
C ALA A 157 -12.74 9.57 7.34
N ASN A 158 -13.43 10.69 7.44
CA ASN A 158 -13.34 11.76 6.48
C ASN A 158 -12.31 12.77 6.98
N THR A 159 -11.38 13.12 6.11
CA THR A 159 -10.41 14.19 6.38
C THR A 159 -10.73 15.38 5.50
N ARG A 160 -11.45 16.36 6.07
CA ARG A 160 -11.79 17.61 5.40
C ARG A 160 -11.46 18.78 6.31
N ASN A 161 -11.01 19.88 5.74
CA ASN A 161 -10.71 21.11 6.49
C ASN A 161 -9.77 20.90 7.69
N LYS A 162 -8.80 19.99 7.56
CA LYS A 162 -7.88 19.60 8.63
C LYS A 162 -8.58 19.01 9.88
N ILE A 163 -9.72 18.39 9.71
CA ILE A 163 -10.45 17.68 10.77
C ILE A 163 -10.49 16.19 10.39
N ILE A 164 -10.28 15.32 11.37
CA ILE A 164 -10.46 13.87 11.24
C ILE A 164 -11.82 13.54 11.84
N GLU A 165 -12.82 13.31 10.99
CA GLU A 165 -14.14 12.88 11.42
C GLU A 165 -14.23 11.36 11.35
N VAL A 166 -14.12 10.67 12.49
CA VAL A 166 -14.19 9.20 12.56
C VAL A 166 -15.64 8.75 12.44
N LYS A 167 -15.90 7.94 11.43
CA LYS A 167 -17.24 7.41 11.11
C LYS A 167 -17.45 5.99 11.61
N ASP A 168 -16.37 5.23 11.72
CA ASP A 168 -16.42 3.82 12.11
C ASP A 168 -15.08 3.45 12.74
N TYR A 169 -15.10 2.57 13.75
CA TYR A 169 -13.90 2.14 14.48
C TYR A 169 -14.05 0.70 14.94
N GLU A 170 -13.05 -0.11 14.68
CA GLU A 170 -12.93 -1.47 15.18
C GLU A 170 -11.57 -1.65 15.85
N GLY A 171 -11.55 -2.07 17.10
CA GLY A 171 -10.31 -2.29 17.83
C GLY A 171 -10.38 -1.97 19.31
N SER A 172 -9.22 -1.99 19.96
CA SER A 172 -9.10 -1.80 21.41
C SER A 172 -9.03 -0.31 21.80
N GLU A 173 -9.31 -0.02 23.08
CA GLU A 173 -9.11 1.33 23.65
C GLU A 173 -7.65 1.82 23.50
N LYS A 174 -6.68 0.89 23.53
CA LYS A 174 -5.27 1.21 23.29
C LYS A 174 -5.05 1.72 21.86
N GLY A 175 -5.71 1.11 20.87
CA GLY A 175 -5.68 1.59 19.49
C GLY A 175 -6.30 2.99 19.36
N TRP A 176 -7.40 3.25 20.07
CA TRP A 176 -8.01 4.56 20.07
C TRP A 176 -7.10 5.67 20.64
N ARG A 177 -6.27 5.34 21.63
CA ARG A 177 -5.27 6.28 22.15
C ARG A 177 -4.28 6.70 21.06
N ILE A 178 -3.80 5.74 20.26
CA ILE A 178 -2.89 6.01 19.14
C ILE A 178 -3.56 6.91 18.08
N VAL A 179 -4.87 6.70 17.82
CA VAL A 179 -5.62 7.60 16.90
C VAL A 179 -5.65 9.04 17.43
N LYS A 180 -5.82 9.23 18.74
CA LYS A 180 -5.77 10.58 19.35
C LYS A 180 -4.39 11.22 19.25
N GLU A 181 -3.34 10.44 19.49
CA GLU A 181 -1.94 10.89 19.36
C GLU A 181 -1.63 11.28 17.91
N PHE A 182 -2.03 10.46 16.94
CA PHE A 182 -1.92 10.75 15.52
C PHE A 182 -2.63 12.07 15.14
N ALA A 183 -3.85 12.26 15.59
CA ALA A 183 -4.62 13.49 15.33
C ALA A 183 -3.92 14.73 15.92
N TRP A 184 -3.39 14.59 17.11
CA TRP A 184 -2.63 15.65 17.79
C TRP A 184 -1.33 16.01 17.06
N GLU A 185 -0.53 15.01 16.70
CA GLU A 185 0.74 15.20 15.96
C GLU A 185 0.54 15.91 14.62
N HIS A 186 -0.57 15.61 13.94
CA HIS A 186 -0.92 16.23 12.65
C HIS A 186 -1.71 17.55 12.80
N GLN A 187 -1.91 18.02 14.04
CA GLN A 187 -2.70 19.22 14.34
C GLN A 187 -4.10 19.19 13.70
N MET A 188 -4.71 18.02 13.70
CA MET A 188 -6.04 17.78 13.14
C MET A 188 -7.02 17.45 14.25
N PRO A 189 -7.98 18.34 14.60
CA PRO A 189 -9.01 18.04 15.57
C PRO A 189 -9.75 16.74 15.23
N LEU A 190 -9.94 15.89 16.24
CA LEU A 190 -10.64 14.62 16.13
C LEU A 190 -12.12 14.81 16.49
N GLN A 191 -13.02 14.42 15.60
CA GLN A 191 -14.47 14.41 15.82
C GLN A 191 -15.02 13.00 15.68
N THR A 192 -15.90 12.61 16.57
CA THR A 192 -16.58 11.31 16.49
C THR A 192 -17.87 11.34 17.31
N GLU A 193 -18.88 10.66 16.78
CA GLU A 193 -20.13 10.35 17.47
C GLU A 193 -20.09 8.94 18.09
N LEU A 194 -19.02 8.20 17.86
CA LEU A 194 -18.86 6.83 18.34
C LEU A 194 -18.58 6.81 19.83
N ARG A 195 -19.25 5.94 20.56
CA ARG A 195 -18.91 5.59 21.95
C ARG A 195 -17.81 4.53 21.93
N ILE A 196 -16.55 4.95 22.08
CA ILE A 196 -15.41 4.06 22.05
C ILE A 196 -15.03 3.72 23.50
N GLY A 197 -15.04 2.41 23.83
CA GLY A 197 -14.65 1.93 25.16
C GLY A 197 -15.80 1.68 26.15
N GLY A 198 -17.01 1.47 25.67
CA GLY A 198 -18.15 1.09 26.49
C GLY A 198 -18.67 -0.31 26.17
N LYS A 199 -18.14 -1.33 26.83
CA LYS A 199 -18.92 -2.52 27.25
C LYS A 199 -19.04 -2.47 28.74
#